data_bb46fa8abb6e7513d5b401c4b0be5899
#
_entry.id   bb46fa8abb6e7513d5b401c4b0be5899
#
_cell.length_a   1.000
_cell.length_b   1.000
_cell.length_c   1.000
_cell.angle_alpha   90.00
_cell.angle_beta   90.00
_cell.angle_gamma   90.00
#
_symmetry.space_group_name_H-M   'P 1'
#
loop_
_entity.id
_entity.type
_entity.pdbx_description
1 polymer ?
#
loop_
_entity_poly.entity_id
_entity_poly.type
_entity_poly.pdbx_seq_one_letter_code
_entity_poly.pdbx_strand_id
1 'polypeptide(L)'
;EHIEIIAADSNNKALTKYGNTLFWKMPKTNTSNLKHILSYCINNKVSIIIPTRDQELIFWSKNKNYFKKNNIDVLVSDRKYLDICIDKLKFSEFGLKNKLAIIKSSLNIKKNIHKKYVVKERFGSGSNNIGLNLNFNQAKNFAKNLENPIFQEFIKGKEISIDAWISKNFIIKGIVLR
;
A
#
# COMPACT_ATOMS: atom_id res chain seq x y z
N GLU A 1 -10.83 -22.28 18.79
CA GLU A 1 -11.48 -22.17 17.46
C GLU A 1 -10.41 -22.41 16.37
N HIS A 2 -10.72 -23.28 15.42
CA HIS A 2 -9.81 -23.56 14.30
C HIS A 2 -10.05 -22.53 13.20
N ILE A 3 -9.01 -21.79 12.82
CA ILE A 3 -9.05 -20.82 11.71
C ILE A 3 -8.50 -21.51 10.46
N GLU A 4 -9.29 -21.56 9.41
CA GLU A 4 -8.85 -22.01 8.09
C GLU A 4 -8.43 -20.79 7.24
N ILE A 5 -7.30 -20.89 6.57
CA ILE A 5 -6.75 -19.81 5.74
C ILE A 5 -6.77 -20.24 4.28
N ILE A 6 -7.35 -19.38 3.43
CA ILE A 6 -7.30 -19.51 1.97
C ILE A 6 -6.36 -18.43 1.43
N ALA A 7 -5.23 -18.84 0.90
CA ALA A 7 -4.34 -17.95 0.16
C ALA A 7 -4.90 -17.72 -1.24
N ALA A 8 -5.00 -16.47 -1.68
CA ALA A 8 -5.56 -16.11 -2.98
C ALA A 8 -4.60 -15.24 -3.79
N ASP A 9 -4.34 -15.62 -5.02
CA ASP A 9 -3.53 -14.84 -5.96
C ASP A 9 -3.99 -15.08 -7.40
N SER A 10 -3.88 -14.05 -8.24
CA SER A 10 -4.15 -14.18 -9.69
C SER A 10 -3.03 -14.91 -10.43
N ASN A 11 -1.84 -14.98 -9.84
CA ASN A 11 -0.70 -15.73 -10.37
C ASN A 11 -0.70 -17.17 -9.84
N ASN A 12 -0.90 -18.14 -10.70
CA ASN A 12 -0.88 -19.57 -10.32
C ASN A 12 0.51 -20.06 -9.87
N LYS A 13 1.55 -19.25 -10.04
CA LYS A 13 2.93 -19.52 -9.57
C LYS A 13 3.29 -18.72 -8.31
N ALA A 14 2.31 -18.12 -7.63
CA ALA A 14 2.54 -17.41 -6.37
C ALA A 14 3.11 -18.36 -5.30
N LEU A 15 4.09 -17.91 -4.53
CA LEU A 15 4.73 -18.70 -3.49
C LEU A 15 3.75 -19.19 -2.42
N THR A 16 2.69 -18.43 -2.16
CA THR A 16 1.61 -18.79 -1.24
C THR A 16 0.88 -20.10 -1.62
N LYS A 17 0.96 -20.52 -2.89
CA LYS A 17 0.43 -21.80 -3.33
C LYS A 17 1.13 -23.01 -2.71
N TYR A 18 2.37 -22.85 -2.30
CA TYR A 18 3.22 -23.92 -1.77
C TYR A 18 3.27 -23.92 -0.22
N GLY A 19 2.49 -23.04 0.41
CA GLY A 19 2.31 -23.04 1.86
C GLY A 19 1.29 -24.10 2.32
N ASN A 20 1.17 -24.26 3.64
CA ASN A 20 0.21 -25.19 4.28
C ASN A 20 -1.21 -24.60 4.36
N THR A 21 -1.66 -23.90 3.31
CA THR A 21 -2.98 -23.26 3.23
C THR A 21 -3.69 -23.71 1.97
N LEU A 22 -5.01 -23.61 1.97
CA LEU A 22 -5.76 -23.75 0.73
C LEU A 22 -5.38 -22.63 -0.23
N PHE A 23 -5.23 -22.92 -1.51
CA PHE A 23 -4.92 -21.94 -2.53
C PHE A 23 -6.05 -21.74 -3.52
N TRP A 24 -6.43 -20.50 -3.70
CA TRP A 24 -7.39 -20.11 -4.72
C TRP A 24 -6.73 -19.25 -5.80
N LYS A 25 -6.72 -19.71 -7.05
CA LYS A 25 -6.36 -18.88 -8.19
C LYS A 25 -7.47 -17.85 -8.42
N MET A 26 -7.39 -16.74 -7.71
CA MET A 26 -8.38 -15.65 -7.75
C MET A 26 -8.29 -14.88 -9.07
N PRO A 27 -9.41 -14.47 -9.69
CA PRO A 27 -9.38 -13.55 -10.80
C PRO A 27 -8.85 -12.17 -10.34
N LYS A 28 -8.38 -11.34 -11.27
CA LYS A 28 -7.94 -9.97 -10.94
C LYS A 28 -9.05 -9.18 -10.24
N THR A 29 -8.68 -8.39 -9.26
CA THR A 29 -9.57 -7.51 -8.49
C THR A 29 -10.03 -6.32 -9.34
N ASN A 30 -11.14 -6.49 -10.02
CA ASN A 30 -11.82 -5.47 -10.82
C ASN A 30 -13.34 -5.63 -10.74
N THR A 31 -14.07 -4.65 -11.27
CA THR A 31 -15.54 -4.62 -11.19
C THR A 31 -16.19 -5.80 -11.90
N SER A 32 -15.64 -6.28 -13.01
CA SER A 32 -16.19 -7.42 -13.77
C SER A 32 -16.13 -8.73 -13.00
N ASN A 33 -15.12 -8.90 -12.14
CA ASN A 33 -14.92 -10.09 -11.35
C ASN A 33 -15.55 -10.04 -9.94
N LEU A 34 -16.16 -8.92 -9.56
CA LEU A 34 -16.68 -8.70 -8.21
C LEU A 34 -17.69 -9.78 -7.77
N LYS A 35 -18.65 -10.10 -8.63
CA LYS A 35 -19.66 -11.13 -8.35
C LYS A 35 -19.05 -12.53 -8.20
N HIS A 36 -18.08 -12.86 -9.05
CA HIS A 36 -17.36 -14.13 -8.98
C HIS A 36 -16.58 -14.27 -7.67
N ILE A 37 -15.87 -13.19 -7.29
CA ILE A 37 -15.12 -13.14 -6.02
C ILE A 37 -16.07 -13.32 -4.83
N LEU A 38 -17.20 -12.62 -4.80
CA LEU A 38 -18.20 -12.77 -3.75
C LEU A 38 -18.77 -14.20 -3.68
N SER A 39 -19.16 -14.76 -4.83
CA SER A 39 -19.69 -16.13 -4.88
C SER A 39 -18.71 -17.16 -4.34
N TYR A 40 -17.43 -17.03 -4.70
CA TYR A 40 -16.40 -17.91 -4.14
C TYR A 40 -16.31 -17.77 -2.61
N CYS A 41 -16.29 -16.54 -2.10
CA CYS A 41 -16.21 -16.29 -0.67
C CYS A 41 -17.41 -16.88 0.09
N ILE A 42 -18.63 -16.76 -0.45
CA ILE A 42 -19.84 -17.33 0.14
C ILE A 42 -19.76 -18.85 0.17
N ASN A 43 -19.44 -19.47 -0.98
CA ASN A 43 -19.39 -20.94 -1.12
C ASN A 43 -18.33 -21.58 -0.19
N ASN A 44 -17.25 -20.86 0.10
CA ASN A 44 -16.17 -21.31 0.97
C ASN A 44 -16.29 -20.76 2.40
N LYS A 45 -17.44 -20.16 2.77
CA LYS A 45 -17.72 -19.65 4.13
C LYS A 45 -16.66 -18.67 4.63
N VAL A 46 -16.08 -17.88 3.73
CA VAL A 46 -15.10 -16.85 4.11
C VAL A 46 -15.78 -15.79 4.96
N SER A 47 -15.26 -15.54 6.15
CA SER A 47 -15.76 -14.51 7.07
C SER A 47 -14.96 -13.21 7.03
N ILE A 48 -13.67 -13.30 6.66
CA ILE A 48 -12.76 -12.14 6.64
C ILE A 48 -11.88 -12.20 5.40
N ILE A 49 -11.72 -11.06 4.73
CA ILE A 49 -10.76 -10.85 3.64
C ILE A 49 -9.66 -9.90 4.12
N ILE A 50 -8.41 -10.28 3.95
CA ILE A 50 -7.23 -9.48 4.30
C ILE A 50 -6.46 -9.17 3.02
N PRO A 51 -6.64 -7.97 2.43
CA PRO A 51 -5.85 -7.54 1.28
C PRO A 51 -4.39 -7.31 1.68
N THR A 52 -3.46 -7.85 0.91
CA THR A 52 -2.02 -7.74 1.19
C THR A 52 -1.26 -6.93 0.12
N ARG A 53 -1.95 -6.43 -0.92
CA ARG A 53 -1.33 -5.71 -2.04
C ARG A 53 -1.90 -4.30 -2.15
N ASP A 54 -1.03 -3.30 -2.19
CA ASP A 54 -1.42 -1.88 -2.28
C ASP A 54 -2.35 -1.58 -3.46
N GLN A 55 -2.09 -2.20 -4.63
CA GLN A 55 -2.86 -1.98 -5.85
C GLN A 55 -4.33 -2.41 -5.74
N GLU A 56 -4.66 -3.27 -4.78
CA GLU A 56 -6.01 -3.81 -4.58
C GLU A 56 -6.80 -3.08 -3.49
N LEU A 57 -6.13 -2.31 -2.65
CA LEU A 57 -6.77 -1.64 -1.49
C LEU A 57 -7.94 -0.75 -1.91
N ILE A 58 -7.82 -0.05 -3.04
CA ILE A 58 -8.88 0.81 -3.58
C ILE A 58 -10.12 -0.01 -3.98
N PHE A 59 -9.92 -1.15 -4.65
CA PHE A 59 -11.00 -2.05 -5.02
C PHE A 59 -11.73 -2.56 -3.79
N TRP A 60 -10.99 -3.07 -2.81
CA TRP A 60 -11.55 -3.61 -1.58
C TRP A 60 -12.27 -2.56 -0.74
N SER A 61 -11.70 -1.36 -0.62
CA SER A 61 -12.34 -0.26 0.11
C SER A 61 -13.65 0.20 -0.54
N LYS A 62 -13.70 0.29 -1.87
CA LYS A 62 -14.93 0.62 -2.60
C LYS A 62 -16.04 -0.41 -2.42
N ASN A 63 -15.67 -1.67 -2.31
CA ASN A 63 -16.60 -2.80 -2.26
C ASN A 63 -16.82 -3.34 -0.84
N LYS A 64 -16.21 -2.75 0.18
CA LYS A 64 -16.29 -3.21 1.58
C LYS A 64 -17.73 -3.43 2.05
N ASN A 65 -18.64 -2.49 1.78
CA ASN A 65 -20.04 -2.59 2.17
C ASN A 65 -20.80 -3.69 1.40
N TYR A 66 -20.41 -3.98 0.15
CA TYR A 66 -21.01 -5.05 -0.63
C TYR A 66 -20.70 -6.43 -0.03
N PHE A 67 -19.46 -6.65 0.40
CA PHE A 67 -19.06 -7.86 1.13
C PHE A 67 -19.71 -7.92 2.52
N LYS A 68 -19.76 -6.80 3.23
CA LYS A 68 -20.38 -6.74 4.58
C LYS A 68 -21.85 -7.14 4.60
N LYS A 69 -22.62 -6.80 3.56
CA LYS A 69 -24.01 -7.24 3.39
C LYS A 69 -24.17 -8.77 3.29
N ASN A 70 -23.08 -9.46 2.98
CA ASN A 70 -23.03 -10.94 2.91
C ASN A 70 -22.24 -11.55 4.10
N ASN A 71 -22.16 -10.83 5.22
CA ASN A 71 -21.45 -11.23 6.43
C ASN A 71 -19.94 -11.48 6.24
N ILE A 72 -19.33 -10.84 5.25
CA ILE A 72 -17.89 -10.93 4.99
C ILE A 72 -17.25 -9.59 5.35
N ASP A 73 -16.36 -9.59 6.35
CA ASP A 73 -15.58 -8.43 6.70
C ASP A 73 -14.36 -8.27 5.77
N VAL A 74 -14.10 -7.06 5.30
CA VAL A 74 -12.88 -6.74 4.54
C VAL A 74 -12.00 -5.84 5.41
N LEU A 75 -10.82 -6.35 5.74
CA LEU A 75 -9.86 -5.63 6.57
C LEU A 75 -9.09 -4.60 5.74
N VAL A 76 -9.71 -3.47 5.52
CA VAL A 76 -9.16 -2.36 4.72
C VAL A 76 -9.61 -1.03 5.29
N SER A 77 -8.74 -0.03 5.20
CA SER A 77 -9.05 1.35 5.60
C SER A 77 -10.11 1.98 4.70
N ASP A 78 -10.80 2.98 5.21
CA ASP A 78 -11.75 3.75 4.42
C ASP A 78 -11.04 4.51 3.29
N ARG A 79 -11.75 4.69 2.19
CA ARG A 79 -11.24 5.29 0.96
C ARG A 79 -10.52 6.61 1.18
N LYS A 80 -11.06 7.49 2.01
CA LYS A 80 -10.47 8.80 2.31
C LYS A 80 -9.04 8.74 2.88
N TYR A 81 -8.74 7.71 3.68
CA TYR A 81 -7.40 7.51 4.23
C TYR A 81 -6.48 6.84 3.23
N LEU A 82 -7.00 5.90 2.43
CA LEU A 82 -6.22 5.27 1.36
C LEU A 82 -5.77 6.29 0.32
N ASP A 83 -6.63 7.24 -0.06
CA ASP A 83 -6.28 8.30 -1.02
C ASP A 83 -5.14 9.20 -0.53
N ILE A 84 -4.95 9.30 0.79
CA ILE A 84 -3.80 9.98 1.38
C ILE A 84 -2.58 9.07 1.38
N CYS A 85 -2.70 7.82 1.86
CA CYS A 85 -1.56 6.94 2.09
C CYS A 85 -0.94 6.40 0.79
N ILE A 86 -1.73 6.19 -0.27
CA ILE A 86 -1.24 5.69 -1.56
C ILE A 86 -0.48 6.77 -2.33
N ASP A 87 -0.84 8.03 -2.15
CA ASP A 87 -0.23 9.18 -2.78
C ASP A 87 0.83 9.79 -1.87
N LYS A 88 2.11 9.53 -2.16
CA LYS A 88 3.23 10.01 -1.32
C LYS A 88 3.31 11.53 -1.19
N LEU A 89 2.80 12.29 -2.18
CA LEU A 89 2.72 13.74 -2.09
C LEU A 89 1.62 14.16 -1.10
N LYS A 90 0.41 13.62 -1.24
CA LYS A 90 -0.70 13.90 -0.31
C LYS A 90 -0.37 13.45 1.11
N PHE A 91 0.31 12.31 1.26
CA PHE A 91 0.77 11.84 2.57
C PHE A 91 1.74 12.83 3.22
N SER A 92 2.70 13.36 2.44
CA SER A 92 3.61 14.40 2.92
C SER A 92 2.87 15.69 3.28
N GLU A 93 1.93 16.15 2.46
CA GLU A 93 1.10 17.33 2.73
C GLU A 93 0.25 17.16 4.00
N PHE A 94 -0.39 15.99 4.14
CA PHE A 94 -1.16 15.62 5.34
C PHE A 94 -0.29 15.64 6.59
N GLY A 95 0.89 15.01 6.52
CA GLY A 95 1.82 14.97 7.65
C GLY A 95 2.30 16.36 8.08
N LEU A 96 2.68 17.21 7.12
CA LEU A 96 3.09 18.60 7.39
C LEU A 96 1.95 19.42 8.01
N LYS A 97 0.74 19.31 7.46
CA LYS A 97 -0.47 19.98 8.00
C LYS A 97 -0.73 19.60 9.45
N ASN A 98 -0.50 18.33 9.80
CA ASN A 98 -0.72 17.80 11.15
C ASN A 98 0.54 17.87 12.04
N LYS A 99 1.58 18.60 11.63
CA LYS A 99 2.84 18.80 12.38
C LYS A 99 3.54 17.47 12.72
N LEU A 100 3.41 16.46 11.87
CA LEU A 100 4.13 15.21 12.02
C LEU A 100 5.58 15.36 11.51
N ALA A 101 6.50 14.61 12.11
CA ALA A 101 7.88 14.52 11.63
C ALA A 101 7.94 13.73 10.32
N ILE A 102 7.76 14.42 9.20
CA ILE A 102 7.71 13.80 7.87
C ILE A 102 8.64 14.54 6.90
N ILE A 103 9.24 13.78 5.98
CA ILE A 103 10.06 14.34 4.90
C ILE A 103 9.14 15.00 3.87
N LYS A 104 9.35 16.29 3.62
CA LYS A 104 8.58 17.05 2.64
C LYS A 104 8.80 16.50 1.23
N SER A 105 7.70 16.24 0.53
CA SER A 105 7.69 15.87 -0.89
C SER A 105 7.36 17.10 -1.76
N SER A 106 7.93 17.16 -2.96
CA SER A 106 7.65 18.20 -3.94
C SER A 106 7.56 17.62 -5.35
N LEU A 107 6.72 18.22 -6.21
CA LEU A 107 6.67 17.91 -7.64
C LEU A 107 7.81 18.60 -8.41
N ASN A 108 8.38 19.65 -7.83
CA ASN A 108 9.42 20.45 -8.47
C ASN A 108 10.72 20.34 -7.68
N ILE A 109 11.81 20.18 -8.40
CA ILE A 109 13.15 20.26 -7.84
C ILE A 109 13.66 21.71 -7.94
N LYS A 110 14.21 22.24 -6.86
CA LYS A 110 14.87 23.55 -6.84
C LYS A 110 16.34 23.36 -6.52
N LYS A 111 17.21 24.08 -7.26
CA LYS A 111 18.65 24.09 -7.01
C LYS A 111 18.94 24.67 -5.62
N ASN A 112 19.91 24.10 -4.91
CA ASN A 112 20.42 24.57 -3.62
C ASN A 112 19.44 24.54 -2.43
N ILE A 113 18.29 23.88 -2.53
CA ILE A 113 17.41 23.67 -1.37
C ILE A 113 17.92 22.51 -0.51
N HIS A 114 18.32 21.41 -1.16
CA HIS A 114 18.89 20.24 -0.49
C HIS A 114 20.27 19.93 -1.07
N LYS A 115 21.18 19.41 -0.23
CA LYS A 115 22.50 18.95 -0.69
C LYS A 115 22.35 17.72 -1.55
N LYS A 116 21.43 16.82 -1.20
CA LYS A 116 21.15 15.56 -1.85
C LYS A 116 19.65 15.27 -1.90
N TYR A 117 19.23 14.50 -2.89
CA TYR A 117 17.83 14.23 -3.18
C TYR A 117 17.54 12.74 -3.21
N VAL A 118 16.31 12.41 -2.86
CA VAL A 118 15.63 11.16 -3.22
C VAL A 118 14.62 11.49 -4.31
N VAL A 119 14.59 10.69 -5.37
CA VAL A 119 13.60 10.79 -6.46
C VAL A 119 12.91 9.44 -6.61
N LYS A 120 11.60 9.45 -6.63
CA LYS A 120 10.79 8.22 -6.74
C LYS A 120 9.43 8.50 -7.33
N GLU A 121 8.72 7.43 -7.74
CA GLU A 121 7.34 7.54 -8.16
C GLU A 121 6.44 8.02 -7.01
N ARG A 122 5.51 8.93 -7.33
CA ARG A 122 4.45 9.41 -6.43
C ARG A 122 3.56 8.27 -5.97
N PHE A 123 3.22 7.36 -6.88
CA PHE A 123 2.39 6.18 -6.63
C PHE A 123 3.22 4.89 -6.72
N GLY A 124 2.71 3.79 -6.15
CA GLY A 124 3.37 2.49 -6.18
C GLY A 124 4.16 2.16 -4.92
N SER A 125 4.58 0.90 -4.82
CA SER A 125 5.26 0.29 -3.68
C SER A 125 6.44 -0.58 -4.13
N GLY A 126 7.14 -1.21 -3.17
CA GLY A 126 8.19 -2.17 -3.45
C GLY A 126 9.53 -1.58 -3.85
N SER A 127 9.78 -0.30 -3.55
CA SER A 127 11.07 0.37 -3.80
C SER A 127 11.58 0.30 -5.25
N ASN A 128 10.70 0.07 -6.21
CA ASN A 128 11.04 0.08 -7.63
C ASN A 128 11.31 1.51 -8.10
N ASN A 129 12.36 1.68 -8.90
CA ASN A 129 12.70 2.97 -9.53
C ASN A 129 12.87 4.11 -8.52
N ILE A 130 13.76 3.93 -7.53
CA ILE A 130 14.15 4.96 -6.57
C ILE A 130 15.57 5.43 -6.83
N GLY A 131 15.77 6.72 -7.03
CA GLY A 131 17.09 7.36 -7.04
C GLY A 131 17.42 7.90 -5.66
N LEU A 132 18.50 7.41 -5.06
CA LEU A 132 18.96 7.79 -3.72
C LEU A 132 20.24 8.63 -3.77
N ASN A 133 20.41 9.56 -2.83
CA ASN A 133 21.63 10.33 -2.63
C ASN A 133 22.11 11.08 -3.89
N LEU A 134 21.17 11.57 -4.69
CA LEU A 134 21.43 12.23 -5.97
C LEU A 134 21.74 13.72 -5.77
N ASN A 135 22.70 14.27 -6.54
CA ASN A 135 22.82 15.71 -6.67
C ASN A 135 21.69 16.27 -7.56
N PHE A 136 21.58 17.59 -7.67
CA PHE A 136 20.52 18.26 -8.44
C PHE A 136 20.40 17.77 -9.89
N ASN A 137 21.50 17.69 -10.61
CA ASN A 137 21.49 17.27 -12.02
C ASN A 137 21.13 15.79 -12.19
N GLN A 138 21.69 14.95 -11.33
CA GLN A 138 21.35 13.52 -11.28
C GLN A 138 19.85 13.32 -10.98
N ALA A 139 19.31 14.02 -10.00
CA ALA A 139 17.90 13.95 -9.62
C ALA A 139 16.98 14.37 -10.78
N LYS A 140 17.32 15.47 -11.47
CA LYS A 140 16.57 15.95 -12.64
C LYS A 140 16.61 14.95 -13.79
N ASN A 141 17.75 14.32 -14.03
CA ASN A 141 17.88 13.32 -15.09
C ASN A 141 17.15 12.01 -14.72
N PHE A 142 17.26 11.55 -13.49
CA PHE A 142 16.55 10.36 -13.02
C PHE A 142 15.04 10.51 -13.13
N ALA A 143 14.50 11.69 -12.79
CA ALA A 143 13.07 11.98 -12.86
C ALA A 143 12.47 11.83 -14.26
N LYS A 144 13.27 11.99 -15.34
CA LYS A 144 12.79 11.81 -16.73
C LYS A 144 12.34 10.39 -17.05
N ASN A 145 12.80 9.40 -16.28
CA ASN A 145 12.47 7.99 -16.44
C ASN A 145 11.25 7.57 -15.61
N LEU A 146 10.62 8.50 -14.91
CA LEU A 146 9.47 8.27 -14.06
C LEU A 146 8.22 8.93 -14.67
N GLU A 147 7.05 8.33 -14.44
CA GLU A 147 5.77 8.88 -14.91
C GLU A 147 5.30 10.05 -14.06
N ASN A 148 5.41 9.91 -12.74
CA ASN A 148 4.95 10.88 -11.75
C ASN A 148 6.02 11.11 -10.67
N PRO A 149 7.17 11.71 -11.02
CA PRO A 149 8.27 11.88 -10.08
C PRO A 149 7.92 12.81 -8.93
N ILE A 150 8.36 12.45 -7.73
CA ILE A 150 8.44 13.35 -6.58
C ILE A 150 9.87 13.43 -6.07
N PHE A 151 10.19 14.59 -5.49
CA PHE A 151 11.49 14.89 -4.94
C PHE A 151 11.39 15.06 -3.43
N GLN A 152 12.34 14.48 -2.72
CA GLN A 152 12.50 14.60 -1.27
C GLN A 152 13.96 14.90 -0.92
N GLU A 153 14.19 15.43 0.26
CA GLU A 153 15.54 15.48 0.82
C GLU A 153 16.05 14.06 1.09
N PHE A 154 17.33 13.82 0.77
CA PHE A 154 18.00 12.59 1.20
C PHE A 154 18.47 12.73 2.64
N ILE A 155 17.88 11.97 3.53
CA ILE A 155 18.27 11.89 4.94
C ILE A 155 19.21 10.70 5.11
N LYS A 156 20.43 10.95 5.58
CA LYS A 156 21.38 9.88 5.92
C LYS A 156 21.01 9.31 7.29
N GLY A 157 20.77 8.01 7.37
CA GLY A 157 20.42 7.33 8.62
C GLY A 157 20.16 5.87 8.43
N LYS A 158 19.84 5.19 9.52
CA LYS A 158 19.34 3.81 9.50
C LYS A 158 17.85 3.84 9.17
N GLU A 159 17.45 3.08 8.17
CA GLU A 159 16.03 2.88 7.84
C GLU A 159 15.44 1.79 8.72
N ILE A 160 14.28 2.04 9.27
CA ILE A 160 13.51 1.10 10.09
C ILE A 160 12.08 1.08 9.58
N SER A 161 11.57 -0.10 9.27
CA SER A 161 10.15 -0.30 8.98
C SER A 161 9.40 -0.63 10.26
N ILE A 162 8.22 -0.04 10.43
CA ILE A 162 7.35 -0.28 11.59
C ILE A 162 6.03 -0.84 11.09
N ASP A 163 5.72 -2.07 11.48
CA ASP A 163 4.41 -2.67 11.26
C ASP A 163 3.61 -2.56 12.57
N ALA A 164 2.40 -2.00 12.50
CA ALA A 164 1.55 -1.83 13.66
C ALA A 164 0.16 -2.44 13.44
N TRP A 165 -0.32 -3.20 14.42
CA TRP A 165 -1.69 -3.68 14.49
C TRP A 165 -2.53 -2.76 15.38
N ILE A 166 -3.54 -2.13 14.79
CA ILE A 166 -4.41 -1.16 15.48
C ILE A 166 -5.85 -1.70 15.49
N SER A 167 -6.47 -1.76 16.66
CA SER A 167 -7.87 -2.18 16.82
C SER A 167 -8.87 -1.16 16.28
N LYS A 168 -10.15 -1.53 16.16
CA LYS A 168 -11.24 -0.64 15.77
C LYS A 168 -11.38 0.58 16.70
N ASN A 169 -10.96 0.48 17.96
CA ASN A 169 -10.99 1.56 18.93
C ASN A 169 -9.67 2.37 18.96
N PHE A 170 -8.87 2.30 17.90
CA PHE A 170 -7.59 3.01 17.76
C PHE A 170 -6.55 2.66 18.82
N ILE A 171 -6.66 1.48 19.45
CA ILE A 171 -5.67 0.98 20.41
C ILE A 171 -4.64 0.16 19.67
N ILE A 172 -3.35 0.47 19.85
CA ILE A 172 -2.24 -0.32 19.32
C ILE A 172 -2.22 -1.66 20.07
N LYS A 173 -2.31 -2.77 19.34
CA LYS A 173 -2.32 -4.14 19.85
C LYS A 173 -0.99 -4.86 19.65
N GLY A 174 -0.18 -4.39 18.75
CA GLY A 174 1.15 -4.93 18.48
C GLY A 174 1.97 -4.01 17.59
N ILE A 175 3.27 -4.04 17.77
CA ILE A 175 4.26 -3.33 16.94
C ILE A 175 5.40 -4.29 16.65
N VAL A 176 5.84 -4.34 15.40
CA VAL A 176 7.04 -5.05 14.95
C VAL A 176 7.97 -4.07 14.25
N LEU A 177 9.24 -4.08 14.63
CA LEU A 177 10.31 -3.29 14.00
C LEU A 177 11.13 -4.20 13.09
N ARG A 178 11.40 -3.74 11.88
CA ARG A 178 12.24 -4.46 10.89
C ARG A 178 13.31 -3.55 10.33
#